data_78ce95760cb04cf70606357ef6e4d461
#
_entry.id   78ce95760cb04cf70606357ef6e4d461
#
_cell.length_a   1.000
_cell.length_b   1.000
_cell.length_c   1.000
_cell.angle_alpha   90.00
_cell.angle_beta   90.00
_cell.angle_gamma   90.00
#
_symmetry.space_group_name_H-M   'P 1'
#
loop_
_entity.id
_entity.type
_entity.pdbx_description
1 polymer ?
#
loop_
_entity_poly.entity_id
_entity_poly.type
_entity_poly.pdbx_seq_one_letter_code
_entity_poly.pdbx_strand_id
1 'polypeptide(L)' 'MEMKDVLKKLREKNSLTQEQMAKRVMVTRQAVSRWETGETQPNTDTLKLLSQEFEVSVNTLL' A
#
# COMPACT_ATOMS: atom_id res chain seq x y z
N MET A 1 -12.38 4.18 7.69
CA MET A 1 -11.15 4.70 7.09
C MET A 1 -11.03 4.13 5.69
N GLU A 2 -10.77 4.97 4.71
CA GLU A 2 -10.66 4.50 3.33
C GLU A 2 -9.31 3.86 3.05
N MET A 3 -9.28 3.02 2.01
CA MET A 3 -8.07 2.31 1.59
C MET A 3 -6.88 3.24 1.43
N LYS A 4 -7.08 4.40 0.80
CA LYS A 4 -6.00 5.37 0.59
C LYS A 4 -5.37 5.82 1.90
N ASP A 5 -6.17 6.01 2.93
CA ASP A 5 -5.68 6.46 4.24
C ASP A 5 -4.92 5.34 4.94
N VAL A 6 -5.43 4.11 4.84
CA VAL A 6 -4.79 2.94 5.43
C VAL A 6 -3.41 2.72 4.82
N LEU A 7 -3.32 2.79 3.49
CA LEU A 7 -2.06 2.56 2.79
C LEU A 7 -1.03 3.64 3.12
N LYS A 8 -1.45 4.90 3.17
CA LYS A 8 -0.54 5.99 3.52
C LYS A 8 -0.03 5.83 4.95
N LYS A 9 -0.90 5.53 5.89
CA LYS A 9 -0.50 5.31 7.29
C LYS A 9 0.43 4.13 7.44
N LEU A 10 0.16 3.06 6.71
CA LEU A 10 1.01 1.86 6.72
C LEU A 10 2.42 2.22 6.26
N ARG A 11 2.52 2.99 5.18
CA ARG A 11 3.80 3.45 4.67
C ARG A 11 4.53 4.34 5.68
N GLU A 12 3.83 5.31 6.23
CA GLU A 12 4.42 6.25 7.19
C GLU A 12 4.86 5.55 8.47
N LYS A 13 4.05 4.60 8.95
CA LYS A 13 4.38 3.81 10.13
C LYS A 13 5.68 3.04 9.96
N ASN A 14 5.98 2.61 8.75
CA ASN A 14 7.18 1.87 8.44
C ASN A 14 8.33 2.77 7.98
N SER A 15 8.14 4.09 8.06
CA SER A 15 9.15 5.10 7.68
C SER A 15 9.63 4.95 6.25
N LEU A 16 8.74 4.61 5.33
CA LEU A 16 9.06 4.40 3.93
C LEU A 16 8.62 5.58 3.08
N THR A 17 9.40 5.87 2.03
CA THR A 17 8.96 6.73 0.95
C THR A 17 8.02 5.94 0.04
N GLN A 18 7.28 6.64 -0.83
CA GLN A 18 6.45 5.98 -1.83
C GLN A 18 7.26 5.04 -2.71
N GLU A 19 8.46 5.46 -3.10
CA GLU A 19 9.33 4.64 -3.93
C GLU A 19 9.79 3.38 -3.20
N GLN A 20 10.14 3.51 -1.93
CA GLN A 20 10.56 2.36 -1.13
C GLN A 20 9.41 1.36 -0.97
N MET A 21 8.21 1.85 -0.72
CA MET A 21 7.04 0.98 -0.62
C MET A 21 6.76 0.28 -1.95
N ALA A 22 6.86 1.02 -3.05
CA ALA A 22 6.64 0.46 -4.38
C ALA A 22 7.58 -0.70 -4.66
N LYS A 23 8.85 -0.56 -4.29
CA LYS A 23 9.83 -1.64 -4.47
C LYS A 23 9.49 -2.87 -3.65
N ARG A 24 8.97 -2.67 -2.44
CA ARG A 24 8.60 -3.78 -1.55
C ARG A 24 7.50 -4.65 -2.13
N VAL A 25 6.56 -4.05 -2.86
CA VAL A 25 5.41 -4.78 -3.40
C VAL A 25 5.42 -4.86 -4.93
N MET A 26 6.56 -4.61 -5.52
CA MET A 26 6.81 -4.81 -6.96
C MET A 26 5.90 -4.00 -7.87
N VAL A 27 5.67 -2.74 -7.50
CA VAL A 27 4.88 -1.81 -8.32
C VAL A 27 5.69 -0.54 -8.56
N THR A 28 5.15 0.36 -9.38
CA THR A 28 5.79 1.65 -9.62
C THR A 28 5.47 2.64 -8.51
N ARG A 29 6.32 3.66 -8.34
CA ARG A 29 6.03 4.74 -7.40
C ARG A 29 4.72 5.45 -7.75
N GLN A 30 4.44 5.58 -9.04
CA GLN A 30 3.19 6.19 -9.50
C GLN A 30 1.97 5.42 -9.02
N ALA A 31 2.06 4.08 -8.99
CA ALA A 31 0.96 3.26 -8.49
C ALA A 31 0.69 3.58 -7.03
N VAL A 32 1.74 3.63 -6.19
CA VAL A 32 1.59 3.98 -4.77
C VAL A 32 0.99 5.36 -4.61
N SER A 33 1.47 6.34 -5.39
CA SER A 33 0.95 7.70 -5.34
C SER A 33 -0.55 7.73 -5.64
N ARG A 34 -0.99 7.00 -6.67
CA ARG A 34 -2.41 6.94 -7.05
C ARG A 34 -3.27 6.26 -5.99
N TRP A 35 -2.72 5.23 -5.32
CA TRP A 35 -3.42 4.60 -4.21
C TRP A 35 -3.69 5.61 -3.10
N GLU A 36 -2.69 6.45 -2.79
CA GLU A 36 -2.76 7.39 -1.67
C GLU A 36 -3.63 8.61 -1.98
N THR A 37 -3.88 8.90 -3.25
CA THR A 37 -4.83 9.94 -3.65
C THR A 37 -6.24 9.40 -3.83
N GLY A 38 -6.42 8.09 -3.80
CA GLY A 38 -7.72 7.46 -4.04
C GLY A 38 -8.06 7.29 -5.51
N GLU A 39 -7.12 7.59 -6.40
CA GLU A 39 -7.34 7.49 -7.84
C GLU A 39 -7.48 6.04 -8.30
N THR A 40 -6.66 5.15 -7.73
CA THR A 40 -6.72 3.72 -7.97
C THR A 40 -6.55 2.96 -6.67
N GLN A 41 -6.79 1.65 -6.72
CA GLN A 41 -6.59 0.76 -5.57
C GLN A 41 -5.71 -0.41 -6.00
N PRO A 42 -4.92 -0.98 -5.05
CA PRO A 42 -4.16 -2.18 -5.37
C PRO A 42 -5.09 -3.34 -5.68
N ASN A 43 -4.69 -4.18 -6.62
CA ASN A 43 -5.46 -5.39 -6.94
C ASN A 43 -5.25 -6.45 -5.86
N THR A 44 -5.97 -7.57 -5.98
CA THR A 44 -5.94 -8.63 -4.97
C THR A 44 -4.53 -9.18 -4.73
N ASP A 45 -3.76 -9.39 -5.79
CA ASP A 45 -2.40 -9.93 -5.67
C ASP A 45 -1.50 -8.95 -4.91
N THR A 46 -1.63 -7.66 -5.21
CA THR A 46 -0.86 -6.62 -4.52
C THR A 46 -1.27 -6.50 -3.07
N LEU A 47 -2.57 -6.64 -2.78
CA LEU A 47 -3.05 -6.64 -1.39
C LEU A 47 -2.44 -7.78 -0.59
N LYS A 48 -2.30 -8.96 -1.20
CA LYS A 48 -1.66 -10.09 -0.55
C LYS A 48 -0.19 -9.81 -0.26
N LEU A 49 0.51 -9.19 -1.21
CA LEU A 49 1.91 -8.80 -1.00
C LEU A 49 2.03 -7.77 0.12
N LEU A 50 1.15 -6.78 0.14
CA LEU A 50 1.14 -5.79 1.22
C LEU A 50 0.93 -6.44 2.58
N SER A 51 0.00 -7.38 2.65
CA SER A 51 -0.28 -8.11 3.87
C SER A 51 0.94 -8.88 4.36
N GLN A 52 1.64 -9.55 3.45
CA GLN A 52 2.83 -10.35 3.77
C GLN A 52 4.00 -9.46 4.17
N GLU A 53 4.28 -8.42 3.39
CA GLU A 53 5.44 -7.55 3.61
C GLU A 53 5.34 -6.74 4.89
N PHE A 54 4.14 -6.31 5.24
CA PHE A 54 3.94 -5.43 6.39
C PHE A 54 3.24 -6.11 7.56
N GLU A 55 3.02 -7.43 7.45
CA GLU A 55 2.43 -8.24 8.52
C GLU A 55 1.08 -7.70 9.01
N VAL A 56 0.24 -7.29 8.07
CA VAL A 56 -1.11 -6.83 8.38
C VAL A 56 -2.14 -7.77 7.74
N SER A 57 -3.31 -7.87 8.35
CA SER A 57 -4.38 -8.68 7.82
C SER A 57 -4.92 -8.07 6.52
N VAL A 58 -5.27 -8.91 5.55
CA VAL A 58 -5.93 -8.45 4.33
C VAL A 58 -7.24 -7.72 4.68
N ASN A 59 -7.94 -8.19 5.72
CA ASN A 59 -9.16 -7.53 6.18
C ASN A 59 -8.90 -6.09 6.65
N THR A 60 -7.72 -5.82 7.19
CA THR A 60 -7.34 -4.47 7.60
C THR A 60 -7.20 -3.56 6.37
N LEU A 61 -6.76 -4.13 5.24
CA LEU A 61 -6.57 -3.38 4.00
C LEU A 61 -7.87 -3.22 3.21
N LEU A 62 -8.83 -4.07 3.45
CA LEU A 62 -10.15 -3.97 2.83
C LEU A 62 -11.06 -3.09 3.68
#